data_13beb1aa54c4c90339f6717a673f407a
#
_entry.id   13beb1aa54c4c90339f6717a673f407a
#
_cell.length_a   1.000
_cell.length_b   1.000
_cell.length_c   1.000
_cell.angle_alpha   90.00
_cell.angle_beta   90.00
_cell.angle_gamma   90.00
#
_symmetry.space_group_name_H-M   'P 1'
#
loop_
_entity.id
_entity.type
_entity.pdbx_description
1 polymer ?
#
loop_
_entity_poly.entity_id
_entity_poly.type
_entity_poly.pdbx_seq_one_letter_code
_entity_poly.pdbx_strand_id
1 'polypeptide(L)'
;LVVFLGATFVRTKRLNPKVRKDAMVGVAICAAAVLAFFPWMSIFVSVVVKGAKGLQPNFFIENMQLTTPDDELNMGGAAHAIVGSIMMVAIADVITLPLGILSGVYLTEIRGRLTFLVRFVVQSMSGVPSIVAGLFIYTTFVNYTNSFSGLAGSLALAVLMLPTVARTAEEVMKLVPDDLRSASYALGARQWRTSLMVILPTVRSGLTTAGILGIARVIGETAPLLLTSLSNNSYVFNPMGGPIGSLPTYVFGLLQIGTENSINRAWTGSLVLMLLVLVLFLTARYFGGKDNR
;
A
#
# COMPACT_ATOMS: atom_id res chain seq x y z
N LEU A 1 29.57 -13.16 9.16
CA LEU A 1 29.17 -12.83 10.52
C LEU A 1 30.26 -13.27 11.52
N VAL A 2 30.59 -14.57 11.58
CA VAL A 2 31.60 -15.13 12.52
C VAL A 2 32.96 -14.44 12.40
N VAL A 3 33.42 -14.21 11.16
CA VAL A 3 34.70 -13.52 10.89
C VAL A 3 34.64 -12.06 11.37
N PHE A 4 33.57 -11.33 11.11
CA PHE A 4 33.38 -9.95 11.56
C PHE A 4 33.29 -9.84 13.09
N LEU A 5 32.50 -10.73 13.71
CA LEU A 5 32.45 -10.80 15.19
C LEU A 5 33.78 -11.17 15.80
N GLY A 6 34.53 -12.12 15.21
CA GLY A 6 35.86 -12.49 15.64
C GLY A 6 36.85 -11.33 15.52
N ALA A 7 36.87 -10.64 14.38
CA ALA A 7 37.72 -9.47 14.16
C ALA A 7 37.42 -8.34 15.15
N THR A 8 36.11 -8.07 15.39
CA THR A 8 35.68 -7.05 16.37
C THR A 8 36.05 -7.46 17.77
N PHE A 9 35.90 -8.73 18.15
CA PHE A 9 36.33 -9.26 19.44
C PHE A 9 37.82 -9.07 19.67
N VAL A 10 38.66 -9.41 18.68
CA VAL A 10 40.12 -9.25 18.76
C VAL A 10 40.50 -7.78 18.88
N ARG A 11 39.89 -6.89 18.07
CA ARG A 11 40.15 -5.45 18.06
C ARG A 11 39.74 -4.76 19.37
N THR A 12 38.67 -5.25 19.99
CA THR A 12 38.12 -4.66 21.23
C THR A 12 38.58 -5.38 22.51
N LYS A 13 39.45 -6.41 22.39
CA LYS A 13 39.94 -7.23 23.52
C LYS A 13 40.60 -6.39 24.66
N ARG A 14 41.17 -5.25 24.31
CA ARG A 14 41.82 -4.33 25.28
C ARG A 14 40.90 -3.27 25.89
N LEU A 15 39.62 -3.23 25.43
CA LEU A 15 38.65 -2.25 25.90
C LEU A 15 37.86 -2.78 27.10
N ASN A 16 37.20 -1.85 27.80
CA ASN A 16 36.30 -2.19 28.91
C ASN A 16 35.24 -3.24 28.44
N PRO A 17 34.94 -4.27 29.27
CA PRO A 17 33.98 -5.31 28.92
C PRO A 17 32.61 -4.81 28.42
N LYS A 18 32.14 -3.66 28.91
CA LYS A 18 30.89 -3.03 28.44
C LYS A 18 30.99 -2.53 27.01
N VAL A 19 32.09 -1.81 26.68
CA VAL A 19 32.37 -1.28 25.33
C VAL A 19 32.54 -2.43 24.33
N ARG A 20 33.18 -3.54 24.75
CA ARG A 20 33.32 -4.73 23.91
C ARG A 20 31.96 -5.37 23.61
N LYS A 21 31.09 -5.53 24.60
CA LYS A 21 29.75 -6.06 24.39
C LYS A 21 28.94 -5.17 23.45
N ASP A 22 28.99 -3.88 23.61
CA ASP A 22 28.29 -2.90 22.76
C ASP A 22 28.79 -2.99 21.31
N ALA A 23 30.07 -3.04 21.07
CA ALA A 23 30.66 -3.21 19.73
C ALA A 23 30.22 -4.55 19.09
N MET A 24 30.19 -5.65 19.86
CA MET A 24 29.76 -6.95 19.35
C MET A 24 28.24 -6.96 19.01
N VAL A 25 27.42 -6.34 19.85
CA VAL A 25 25.98 -6.16 19.58
C VAL A 25 25.76 -5.30 18.35
N GLY A 26 26.52 -4.20 18.21
CA GLY A 26 26.47 -3.35 17.01
C GLY A 26 26.78 -4.13 15.72
N VAL A 27 27.85 -4.95 15.71
CA VAL A 27 28.17 -5.80 14.56
C VAL A 27 27.08 -6.84 14.30
N ALA A 28 26.51 -7.44 15.36
CA ALA A 28 25.43 -8.41 15.20
C ALA A 28 24.16 -7.77 14.59
N ILE A 29 23.79 -6.56 15.03
CA ILE A 29 22.67 -5.80 14.48
C ILE A 29 22.92 -5.45 13.01
N CYS A 30 24.10 -4.91 12.67
CA CYS A 30 24.45 -4.60 11.29
C CYS A 30 24.43 -5.85 10.40
N ALA A 31 24.95 -6.96 10.88
CA ALA A 31 24.92 -8.20 10.12
C ALA A 31 23.50 -8.76 9.94
N ALA A 32 22.65 -8.68 10.97
CA ALA A 32 21.24 -9.04 10.85
C ALA A 32 20.51 -8.14 9.83
N ALA A 33 20.79 -6.82 9.85
CA ALA A 33 20.24 -5.89 8.87
C ALA A 33 20.67 -6.24 7.42
N VAL A 34 21.97 -6.54 7.20
CA VAL A 34 22.48 -6.97 5.88
C VAL A 34 21.84 -8.28 5.44
N LEU A 35 21.71 -9.26 6.34
CA LEU A 35 21.06 -10.53 6.05
C LEU A 35 19.59 -10.38 5.69
N ALA A 36 18.87 -9.46 6.34
CA ALA A 36 17.48 -9.15 6.01
C ALA A 36 17.34 -8.37 4.69
N PHE A 37 18.30 -7.47 4.40
CA PHE A 37 18.28 -6.64 3.21
C PHE A 37 18.66 -7.40 1.93
N PHE A 38 19.52 -8.41 2.04
CA PHE A 38 20.04 -9.16 0.90
C PHE A 38 18.94 -9.86 0.07
N PRO A 39 18.01 -10.66 0.64
CA PRO A 39 16.92 -11.26 -0.11
C PRO A 39 16.02 -10.21 -0.78
N TRP A 40 15.71 -9.13 -0.08
CA TRP A 40 14.90 -8.04 -0.61
C TRP A 40 15.56 -7.39 -1.83
N MET A 41 16.87 -7.09 -1.75
CA MET A 41 17.64 -6.54 -2.87
C MET A 41 17.72 -7.53 -4.04
N SER A 42 17.87 -8.83 -3.75
CA SER A 42 17.89 -9.88 -4.78
C SER A 42 16.58 -9.93 -5.57
N ILE A 43 15.42 -9.84 -4.88
CA ILE A 43 14.10 -9.77 -5.52
C ILE A 43 14.00 -8.50 -6.36
N PHE A 44 14.36 -7.34 -5.80
CA PHE A 44 14.33 -6.06 -6.50
C PHE A 44 15.14 -6.10 -7.80
N VAL A 45 16.40 -6.55 -7.74
CA VAL A 45 17.27 -6.68 -8.91
C VAL A 45 16.68 -7.67 -9.91
N SER A 46 16.13 -8.80 -9.45
CA SER A 46 15.49 -9.78 -10.33
C SER A 46 14.29 -9.19 -11.07
N VAL A 47 13.44 -8.43 -10.39
CA VAL A 47 12.29 -7.75 -11.00
C VAL A 47 12.76 -6.76 -12.07
N VAL A 48 13.78 -5.96 -11.77
CA VAL A 48 14.32 -4.97 -12.73
C VAL A 48 14.93 -5.67 -13.94
N VAL A 49 15.83 -6.64 -13.73
CA VAL A 49 16.59 -7.27 -14.82
C VAL A 49 15.68 -8.14 -15.71
N LYS A 50 14.81 -8.94 -15.10
CA LYS A 50 13.90 -9.82 -15.83
C LYS A 50 12.71 -9.05 -16.43
N GLY A 51 12.17 -8.10 -15.69
CA GLY A 51 11.03 -7.29 -16.14
C GLY A 51 11.38 -6.33 -17.29
N ALA A 52 12.62 -5.87 -17.38
CA ALA A 52 13.07 -4.99 -18.46
C ALA A 52 12.98 -5.64 -19.84
N LYS A 53 13.04 -6.97 -19.94
CA LYS A 53 12.99 -7.70 -21.22
C LYS A 53 11.68 -7.48 -22.00
N GLY A 54 10.56 -7.41 -21.31
CA GLY A 54 9.24 -7.20 -21.95
C GLY A 54 8.74 -5.76 -21.86
N LEU A 55 9.59 -4.81 -21.47
CA LEU A 55 9.22 -3.39 -21.34
C LEU A 55 9.22 -2.72 -22.72
N GLN A 56 8.13 -2.92 -23.45
CA GLN A 56 7.91 -2.39 -24.81
C GLN A 56 6.71 -1.43 -24.80
N PRO A 57 6.57 -0.52 -25.77
CA PRO A 57 5.46 0.44 -25.82
C PRO A 57 4.07 -0.22 -25.86
N ASN A 58 3.92 -1.35 -26.56
CA ASN A 58 2.68 -2.13 -26.64
C ASN A 58 2.20 -2.55 -25.23
N PHE A 59 3.12 -2.87 -24.31
CA PHE A 59 2.79 -3.28 -22.95
C PHE A 59 1.90 -2.25 -22.21
N PHE A 60 2.06 -0.97 -22.51
CA PHE A 60 1.33 0.13 -21.88
C PHE A 60 0.07 0.56 -22.65
N ILE A 61 -0.10 0.13 -23.89
CA ILE A 61 -1.16 0.63 -24.78
C ILE A 61 -2.13 -0.49 -25.13
N GLU A 62 -1.66 -1.73 -25.24
CA GLU A 62 -2.47 -2.86 -25.67
C GLU A 62 -3.03 -3.65 -24.48
N ASN A 63 -4.07 -4.45 -24.77
CA ASN A 63 -4.66 -5.40 -23.84
C ASN A 63 -4.35 -6.84 -24.27
N MET A 64 -4.89 -7.83 -23.56
CA MET A 64 -4.71 -9.26 -23.85
C MET A 64 -5.96 -9.91 -24.46
N GLN A 65 -6.90 -9.13 -25.02
CA GLN A 65 -8.18 -9.66 -25.50
C GLN A 65 -8.01 -10.58 -26.71
N LEU A 66 -7.09 -10.22 -27.63
CA LEU A 66 -6.85 -10.95 -28.89
C LEU A 66 -5.47 -11.64 -28.89
N THR A 67 -4.80 -11.68 -27.76
CA THR A 67 -3.46 -12.28 -27.60
C THR A 67 -3.47 -13.37 -26.56
N THR A 68 -2.69 -14.41 -26.80
CA THR A 68 -2.47 -15.49 -25.84
C THR A 68 -1.23 -15.17 -24.98
N PRO A 69 -1.12 -15.73 -23.77
CA PRO A 69 0.06 -15.56 -22.93
C PRO A 69 1.37 -16.05 -23.56
N ASP A 70 1.29 -16.94 -24.57
CA ASP A 70 2.43 -17.54 -25.26
C ASP A 70 2.91 -16.75 -26.49
N ASP A 71 2.11 -15.80 -26.97
CA ASP A 71 2.48 -14.97 -28.10
C ASP A 71 3.75 -14.15 -27.82
N GLU A 72 4.41 -13.67 -28.85
CA GLU A 72 5.60 -12.84 -28.73
C GLU A 72 5.36 -11.59 -27.85
N LEU A 73 6.39 -11.10 -27.18
CA LEU A 73 6.28 -9.98 -26.23
C LEU A 73 5.89 -8.65 -26.88
N ASN A 74 6.04 -8.55 -28.21
CA ASN A 74 5.62 -7.39 -29.00
C ASN A 74 4.09 -7.36 -29.30
N MET A 75 3.35 -8.42 -28.93
CA MET A 75 1.91 -8.54 -29.12
C MET A 75 1.19 -8.45 -27.78
N GLY A 76 0.11 -7.66 -27.71
CA GLY A 76 -0.67 -7.46 -26.50
C GLY A 76 0.09 -6.74 -25.39
N GLY A 77 -0.56 -6.51 -24.26
CA GLY A 77 0.01 -5.76 -23.15
C GLY A 77 -0.84 -5.81 -21.87
N ALA A 78 -0.45 -5.02 -20.88
CA ALA A 78 -1.09 -4.96 -19.57
C ALA A 78 -1.89 -3.67 -19.32
N ALA A 79 -2.15 -2.88 -20.36
CA ALA A 79 -2.81 -1.57 -20.22
C ALA A 79 -4.18 -1.68 -19.53
N HIS A 80 -4.98 -2.70 -19.83
CA HIS A 80 -6.24 -3.00 -19.16
C HIS A 80 -6.06 -3.22 -17.65
N ALA A 81 -5.01 -3.94 -17.26
CA ALA A 81 -4.70 -4.24 -15.86
C ALA A 81 -4.12 -3.01 -15.12
N ILE A 82 -3.35 -2.16 -15.80
CA ILE A 82 -2.87 -0.88 -15.28
C ILE A 82 -4.06 0.04 -14.96
N VAL A 83 -4.95 0.23 -15.94
CA VAL A 83 -6.16 1.06 -15.78
C VAL A 83 -7.05 0.53 -14.66
N GLY A 84 -7.29 -0.77 -14.62
CA GLY A 84 -8.10 -1.39 -13.57
C GLY A 84 -7.47 -1.25 -12.18
N SER A 85 -6.15 -1.40 -12.03
CA SER A 85 -5.47 -1.17 -10.76
C SER A 85 -5.63 0.27 -10.28
N ILE A 86 -5.37 1.25 -11.15
CA ILE A 86 -5.51 2.67 -10.82
C ILE A 86 -6.94 2.99 -10.43
N MET A 87 -7.91 2.52 -11.20
CA MET A 87 -9.34 2.76 -10.94
C MET A 87 -9.78 2.18 -9.60
N MET A 88 -9.45 0.91 -9.33
CA MET A 88 -9.87 0.26 -8.08
C MET A 88 -9.21 0.88 -6.86
N VAL A 89 -7.93 1.22 -6.94
CA VAL A 89 -7.22 1.89 -5.85
C VAL A 89 -7.75 3.31 -5.65
N ALA A 90 -8.03 4.07 -6.72
CA ALA A 90 -8.59 5.41 -6.61
C ALA A 90 -9.96 5.41 -5.93
N ILE A 91 -10.85 4.47 -6.29
CA ILE A 91 -12.15 4.33 -5.62
C ILE A 91 -11.98 3.95 -4.15
N ALA A 92 -11.09 3.01 -3.85
CA ALA A 92 -10.79 2.62 -2.47
C ALA A 92 -10.27 3.82 -1.66
N ASP A 93 -9.40 4.64 -2.25
CA ASP A 93 -8.82 5.84 -1.63
C ASP A 93 -9.88 6.92 -1.34
N VAL A 94 -10.76 7.19 -2.30
CA VAL A 94 -11.88 8.14 -2.14
C VAL A 94 -12.81 7.74 -0.99
N ILE A 95 -13.01 6.43 -0.76
CA ILE A 95 -13.81 5.93 0.36
C ILE A 95 -13.01 6.00 1.67
N THR A 96 -11.77 5.57 1.64
CA THR A 96 -10.98 5.28 2.85
C THR A 96 -10.36 6.53 3.45
N LEU A 97 -9.88 7.50 2.64
CA LEU A 97 -9.25 8.71 3.16
C LEU A 97 -10.21 9.51 4.05
N PRO A 98 -11.44 9.85 3.61
CA PRO A 98 -12.35 10.59 4.48
C PRO A 98 -12.69 9.80 5.76
N LEU A 99 -13.03 8.51 5.64
CA LEU A 99 -13.40 7.67 6.77
C LEU A 99 -12.26 7.48 7.77
N GLY A 100 -11.04 7.24 7.27
CA GLY A 100 -9.84 7.06 8.09
C GLY A 100 -9.46 8.35 8.82
N ILE A 101 -9.46 9.49 8.12
CA ILE A 101 -9.17 10.80 8.73
C ILE A 101 -10.22 11.17 9.75
N LEU A 102 -11.51 11.00 9.46
CA LEU A 102 -12.60 11.24 10.41
C LEU A 102 -12.50 10.33 11.63
N SER A 103 -12.10 9.08 11.46
CA SER A 103 -11.82 8.17 12.56
C SER A 103 -10.67 8.69 13.43
N GLY A 104 -9.58 9.17 12.81
CA GLY A 104 -8.48 9.82 13.53
C GLY A 104 -8.92 11.05 14.32
N VAL A 105 -9.70 11.96 13.72
CA VAL A 105 -10.28 13.13 14.40
C VAL A 105 -11.16 12.69 15.58
N TYR A 106 -12.00 11.69 15.37
CA TYR A 106 -12.86 11.20 16.45
C TYR A 106 -12.04 10.66 17.63
N LEU A 107 -10.99 9.90 17.35
CA LEU A 107 -10.14 9.26 18.38
C LEU A 107 -9.23 10.26 19.13
N THR A 108 -8.85 11.39 18.50
CA THR A 108 -7.93 12.37 19.08
C THR A 108 -8.62 13.61 19.64
N GLU A 109 -9.57 14.17 18.90
CA GLU A 109 -10.16 15.47 19.23
C GLU A 109 -11.50 15.34 19.96
N ILE A 110 -12.38 14.42 19.52
CA ILE A 110 -13.73 14.31 20.11
C ILE A 110 -13.71 13.48 21.38
N ARG A 111 -13.02 12.33 21.36
CA ARG A 111 -12.87 11.41 22.50
C ARG A 111 -14.22 11.07 23.16
N GLY A 112 -15.22 10.78 22.33
CA GLY A 112 -16.59 10.49 22.76
C GLY A 112 -16.75 9.07 23.34
N ARG A 113 -18.00 8.72 23.65
CA ARG A 113 -18.35 7.41 24.27
C ARG A 113 -17.96 6.20 23.41
N LEU A 114 -17.87 6.35 22.09
CA LEU A 114 -17.53 5.27 21.16
C LEU A 114 -16.03 5.16 20.89
N THR A 115 -15.17 5.95 21.54
CA THR A 115 -13.71 5.95 21.31
C THR A 115 -13.11 4.56 21.48
N PHE A 116 -13.51 3.83 22.53
CA PHE A 116 -13.06 2.45 22.75
C PHE A 116 -13.49 1.53 21.60
N LEU A 117 -14.76 1.61 21.19
CA LEU A 117 -15.29 0.77 20.12
C LEU A 117 -14.62 1.05 18.77
N VAL A 118 -14.50 2.33 18.40
CA VAL A 118 -13.83 2.72 17.12
C VAL A 118 -12.38 2.25 17.12
N ARG A 119 -11.64 2.47 18.23
CA ARG A 119 -10.26 2.00 18.35
C ARG A 119 -10.18 0.48 18.28
N PHE A 120 -11.05 -0.23 18.96
CA PHE A 120 -11.12 -1.69 18.92
C PHE A 120 -11.37 -2.21 17.51
N VAL A 121 -12.34 -1.64 16.77
CA VAL A 121 -12.66 -2.03 15.39
C VAL A 121 -11.46 -1.79 14.47
N VAL A 122 -10.88 -0.57 14.48
CA VAL A 122 -9.72 -0.22 13.66
C VAL A 122 -8.53 -1.15 13.96
N GLN A 123 -8.30 -1.47 15.23
CA GLN A 123 -7.21 -2.34 15.65
C GLN A 123 -7.46 -3.80 15.23
N SER A 124 -8.68 -4.28 15.37
CA SER A 124 -9.06 -5.64 14.94
C SER A 124 -8.95 -5.81 13.44
N MET A 125 -9.41 -4.81 12.65
CA MET A 125 -9.28 -4.82 11.19
C MET A 125 -7.81 -4.89 10.73
N SER A 126 -6.86 -4.31 11.48
CA SER A 126 -5.43 -4.39 11.15
C SER A 126 -4.86 -5.81 11.17
N GLY A 127 -5.48 -6.73 11.91
CA GLY A 127 -5.08 -8.13 12.02
C GLY A 127 -5.80 -9.07 11.05
N VAL A 128 -6.72 -8.57 10.24
CA VAL A 128 -7.51 -9.41 9.30
C VAL A 128 -6.62 -9.83 8.12
N PRO A 129 -6.51 -11.16 7.81
CA PRO A 129 -5.87 -11.62 6.59
C PRO A 129 -6.56 -11.07 5.35
N SER A 130 -5.79 -10.68 4.32
CA SER A 130 -6.36 -10.01 3.12
C SER A 130 -7.38 -10.87 2.39
N ILE A 131 -7.19 -12.19 2.35
CA ILE A 131 -8.16 -13.12 1.75
C ILE A 131 -9.51 -13.11 2.48
N VAL A 132 -9.51 -12.93 3.81
CA VAL A 132 -10.74 -12.85 4.61
C VAL A 132 -11.52 -11.57 4.30
N ALA A 133 -10.82 -10.45 4.09
CA ALA A 133 -11.47 -9.20 3.64
C ALA A 133 -12.10 -9.39 2.24
N GLY A 134 -11.42 -10.08 1.33
CA GLY A 134 -11.98 -10.45 0.03
C GLY A 134 -13.22 -11.35 0.15
N LEU A 135 -13.16 -12.38 1.00
CA LEU A 135 -14.28 -13.29 1.25
C LEU A 135 -15.48 -12.56 1.87
N PHE A 136 -15.23 -11.62 2.78
CA PHE A 136 -16.27 -10.78 3.36
C PHE A 136 -17.01 -9.96 2.30
N ILE A 137 -16.30 -9.29 1.40
CA ILE A 137 -16.92 -8.54 0.32
C ILE A 137 -17.58 -9.48 -0.72
N TYR A 138 -16.97 -10.64 -0.98
CA TYR A 138 -17.60 -11.65 -1.82
C TYR A 138 -18.97 -12.06 -1.29
N THR A 139 -19.07 -12.41 -0.02
CA THR A 139 -20.32 -12.89 0.58
C THR A 139 -21.38 -11.78 0.74
N THR A 140 -20.95 -10.54 1.04
CA THR A 140 -21.89 -9.43 1.32
C THR A 140 -22.25 -8.61 0.10
N PHE A 141 -21.34 -8.46 -0.87
CA PHE A 141 -21.56 -7.60 -2.03
C PHE A 141 -21.66 -8.38 -3.34
N VAL A 142 -20.68 -9.25 -3.65
CA VAL A 142 -20.67 -9.99 -4.93
C VAL A 142 -21.85 -10.96 -5.00
N ASN A 143 -22.14 -11.70 -3.93
CA ASN A 143 -23.30 -12.60 -3.89
C ASN A 143 -24.63 -11.85 -3.96
N TYR A 144 -24.72 -10.66 -3.36
CA TYR A 144 -25.92 -9.84 -3.40
C TYR A 144 -26.18 -9.28 -4.81
N THR A 145 -25.10 -8.81 -5.48
CA THR A 145 -25.19 -8.27 -6.85
C THR A 145 -25.15 -9.35 -7.93
N ASN A 146 -24.86 -10.61 -7.57
CA ASN A 146 -24.60 -11.72 -8.49
C ASN A 146 -23.57 -11.38 -9.58
N SER A 147 -22.62 -10.49 -9.29
CA SER A 147 -21.64 -10.01 -10.26
C SER A 147 -20.30 -9.67 -9.60
N PHE A 148 -19.21 -10.18 -10.16
CA PHE A 148 -17.89 -9.68 -9.90
C PHE A 148 -17.74 -8.28 -10.53
N SER A 149 -17.04 -7.37 -9.86
CA SER A 149 -16.91 -6.00 -10.37
C SER A 149 -15.70 -5.28 -9.78
N GLY A 150 -15.22 -4.25 -10.47
CA GLY A 150 -14.18 -3.38 -9.94
C GLY A 150 -14.59 -2.67 -8.66
N LEU A 151 -15.87 -2.34 -8.49
CA LEU A 151 -16.38 -1.76 -7.25
C LEU A 151 -16.26 -2.74 -6.08
N ALA A 152 -16.58 -4.03 -6.28
CA ALA A 152 -16.36 -5.06 -5.25
C ALA A 152 -14.89 -5.18 -4.88
N GLY A 153 -13.98 -5.15 -5.88
CA GLY A 153 -12.53 -5.08 -5.66
C GLY A 153 -12.12 -3.86 -4.86
N SER A 154 -12.62 -2.68 -5.21
CA SER A 154 -12.35 -1.43 -4.50
C SER A 154 -12.81 -1.46 -3.05
N LEU A 155 -13.99 -2.04 -2.77
CA LEU A 155 -14.49 -2.20 -1.40
C LEU A 155 -13.61 -3.15 -0.59
N ALA A 156 -13.13 -4.24 -1.18
CA ALA A 156 -12.20 -5.15 -0.50
C ALA A 156 -10.86 -4.48 -0.18
N LEU A 157 -10.33 -3.68 -1.11
CA LEU A 157 -9.14 -2.86 -0.87
C LEU A 157 -9.38 -1.81 0.20
N ALA A 158 -10.55 -1.15 0.21
CA ALA A 158 -10.92 -0.14 1.20
C ALA A 158 -10.96 -0.73 2.62
N VAL A 159 -11.50 -1.93 2.80
CA VAL A 159 -11.51 -2.62 4.11
C VAL A 159 -10.08 -2.82 4.64
N LEU A 160 -9.14 -3.18 3.77
CA LEU A 160 -7.72 -3.38 4.16
C LEU A 160 -6.97 -2.06 4.38
N MET A 161 -7.33 -1.03 3.64
CA MET A 161 -6.67 0.28 3.69
C MET A 161 -7.10 1.10 4.90
N LEU A 162 -8.37 1.04 5.28
CA LEU A 162 -8.99 1.85 6.32
C LEU A 162 -8.22 1.84 7.65
N PRO A 163 -7.83 0.70 8.24
CA PRO A 163 -7.12 0.70 9.51
C PRO A 163 -5.75 1.37 9.43
N THR A 164 -5.05 1.26 8.30
CA THR A 164 -3.74 1.90 8.08
C THR A 164 -3.90 3.42 8.08
N VAL A 165 -4.84 3.94 7.31
CA VAL A 165 -5.09 5.39 7.23
C VAL A 165 -5.59 5.93 8.58
N ALA A 166 -6.54 5.25 9.23
CA ALA A 166 -7.11 5.69 10.51
C ALA A 166 -6.05 5.76 11.62
N ARG A 167 -5.19 4.73 11.74
CA ARG A 167 -4.11 4.70 12.73
C ARG A 167 -3.06 5.77 12.47
N THR A 168 -2.59 5.88 11.22
CA THR A 168 -1.59 6.89 10.88
C THR A 168 -2.15 8.30 11.08
N ALA A 169 -3.42 8.55 10.73
CA ALA A 169 -4.08 9.82 11.00
C ALA A 169 -4.17 10.11 12.51
N GLU A 170 -4.56 9.12 13.34
CA GLU A 170 -4.56 9.25 14.81
C GLU A 170 -3.17 9.61 15.34
N GLU A 171 -2.13 8.91 14.91
CA GLU A 171 -0.75 9.13 15.36
C GLU A 171 -0.25 10.53 14.97
N VAL A 172 -0.48 10.95 13.74
CA VAL A 172 -0.07 12.27 13.25
C VAL A 172 -0.79 13.40 13.97
N MET A 173 -2.09 13.26 14.25
CA MET A 173 -2.86 14.26 15.01
C MET A 173 -2.42 14.38 16.46
N LYS A 174 -1.93 13.29 17.08
CA LYS A 174 -1.36 13.32 18.44
C LYS A 174 -0.07 14.14 18.54
N LEU A 175 0.64 14.35 17.43
CA LEU A 175 1.86 15.16 17.41
C LEU A 175 1.60 16.67 17.51
N VAL A 176 0.35 17.12 17.32
CA VAL A 176 0.00 18.54 17.45
C VAL A 176 0.09 18.96 18.92
N PRO A 177 0.86 20.03 19.25
CA PRO A 177 0.98 20.52 20.61
C PRO A 177 -0.37 20.97 21.18
N ASP A 178 -0.59 20.70 22.48
CA ASP A 178 -1.83 21.11 23.15
C ASP A 178 -2.00 22.62 23.26
N ASP A 179 -0.90 23.39 23.19
CA ASP A 179 -0.92 24.83 23.17
C ASP A 179 -1.69 25.40 21.97
N LEU A 180 -1.60 24.79 20.79
CA LEU A 180 -2.37 25.19 19.62
C LEU A 180 -3.87 25.01 19.82
N ARG A 181 -4.26 23.91 20.50
CA ARG A 181 -5.66 23.64 20.86
C ARG A 181 -6.17 24.69 21.85
N SER A 182 -5.38 24.91 22.92
CA SER A 182 -5.71 25.86 23.98
C SER A 182 -5.81 27.29 23.46
N ALA A 183 -4.89 27.72 22.60
CA ALA A 183 -4.93 29.03 21.98
C ALA A 183 -6.19 29.22 21.12
N SER A 184 -6.57 28.20 20.33
CA SER A 184 -7.80 28.23 19.54
C SER A 184 -9.05 28.37 20.40
N TYR A 185 -9.13 27.63 21.51
CA TYR A 185 -10.24 27.73 22.45
C TYR A 185 -10.26 29.09 23.18
N ALA A 186 -9.12 29.65 23.54
CA ALA A 186 -9.01 30.98 24.16
C ALA A 186 -9.55 32.10 23.22
N LEU A 187 -9.47 31.90 21.92
CA LEU A 187 -10.07 32.79 20.91
C LEU A 187 -11.57 32.52 20.66
N GLY A 188 -12.19 31.65 21.47
CA GLY A 188 -13.62 31.33 21.39
C GLY A 188 -14.00 30.35 20.29
N ALA A 189 -13.04 29.65 19.68
CA ALA A 189 -13.36 28.66 18.67
C ALA A 189 -14.05 27.43 19.27
N ARG A 190 -15.06 26.91 18.57
CA ARG A 190 -15.71 25.63 18.93
C ARG A 190 -14.81 24.46 18.52
N GLN A 191 -14.94 23.35 19.22
CA GLN A 191 -14.14 22.13 19.00
C GLN A 191 -14.04 21.71 17.52
N TRP A 192 -15.17 21.68 16.78
CA TRP A 192 -15.16 21.32 15.37
C TRP A 192 -14.38 22.32 14.49
N ARG A 193 -14.40 23.62 14.82
CA ARG A 193 -13.61 24.63 14.13
C ARG A 193 -12.12 24.46 14.40
N THR A 194 -11.75 24.21 15.64
CA THR A 194 -10.36 23.90 16.02
C THR A 194 -9.86 22.68 15.25
N SER A 195 -10.65 21.59 15.20
CA SER A 195 -10.27 20.37 14.47
C SER A 195 -10.09 20.63 12.97
N LEU A 196 -11.06 21.30 12.31
CA LEU A 196 -11.04 21.48 10.84
C LEU A 196 -10.11 22.60 10.37
N MET A 197 -10.02 23.70 11.14
CA MET A 197 -9.31 24.93 10.69
C MET A 197 -7.92 25.08 11.31
N VAL A 198 -7.61 24.34 12.38
CA VAL A 198 -6.30 24.41 13.05
C VAL A 198 -5.59 23.07 12.97
N ILE A 199 -6.20 21.99 13.49
CA ILE A 199 -5.52 20.70 13.60
C ILE A 199 -5.28 20.08 12.23
N LEU A 200 -6.32 19.86 11.42
CA LEU A 200 -6.18 19.19 10.11
C LEU A 200 -5.21 19.93 9.17
N PRO A 201 -5.25 21.26 9.02
CA PRO A 201 -4.27 21.98 8.21
C PRO A 201 -2.85 21.85 8.75
N THR A 202 -2.66 21.85 10.08
CA THR A 202 -1.34 21.73 10.71
C THR A 202 -0.68 20.39 10.37
N VAL A 203 -1.48 19.30 10.30
CA VAL A 203 -0.99 17.93 10.05
C VAL A 203 -1.19 17.46 8.62
N ARG A 204 -1.51 18.32 7.67
CA ARG A 204 -1.84 17.93 6.29
C ARG A 204 -0.77 17.07 5.61
N SER A 205 0.51 17.38 5.80
CA SER A 205 1.60 16.58 5.23
C SER A 205 1.65 15.15 5.82
N GLY A 206 1.37 15.03 7.12
CA GLY A 206 1.23 13.74 7.78
C GLY A 206 0.00 12.95 7.31
N LEU A 207 -1.13 13.63 7.06
CA LEU A 207 -2.33 13.00 6.51
C LEU A 207 -2.12 12.55 5.06
N THR A 208 -1.39 13.33 4.26
CA THR A 208 -0.97 12.88 2.92
C THR A 208 -0.11 11.63 3.01
N THR A 209 0.80 11.57 3.99
CA THR A 209 1.60 10.35 4.25
C THR A 209 0.72 9.17 4.65
N ALA A 210 -0.33 9.39 5.43
CA ALA A 210 -1.30 8.34 5.78
C ALA A 210 -1.99 7.75 4.55
N GLY A 211 -2.42 8.60 3.61
CA GLY A 211 -2.98 8.16 2.33
C GLY A 211 -1.97 7.37 1.49
N ILE A 212 -0.74 7.88 1.35
CA ILE A 212 0.33 7.19 0.62
C ILE A 212 0.60 5.79 1.19
N LEU A 213 0.70 5.68 2.51
CA LEU A 213 0.90 4.38 3.17
C LEU A 213 -0.28 3.44 2.97
N GLY A 214 -1.51 3.98 2.97
CA GLY A 214 -2.71 3.23 2.64
C GLY A 214 -2.69 2.67 1.22
N ILE A 215 -2.40 3.50 0.23
CA ILE A 215 -2.27 3.10 -1.18
C ILE A 215 -1.14 2.06 -1.34
N ALA A 216 0.04 2.33 -0.80
CA ALA A 216 1.18 1.43 -0.90
C ALA A 216 0.89 0.03 -0.32
N ARG A 217 0.04 -0.03 0.72
CA ARG A 217 -0.39 -1.29 1.31
C ARG A 217 -1.27 -2.12 0.38
N VAL A 218 -2.19 -1.49 -0.38
CA VAL A 218 -3.26 -2.22 -1.08
C VAL A 218 -3.03 -2.39 -2.58
N ILE A 219 -2.16 -1.59 -3.20
CA ILE A 219 -1.97 -1.58 -4.65
C ILE A 219 -1.41 -2.89 -5.20
N GLY A 220 -0.69 -3.65 -4.39
CA GLY A 220 -0.14 -4.97 -4.73
C GLY A 220 -0.97 -6.15 -4.23
N GLU A 221 -2.13 -5.93 -3.64
CA GLU A 221 -2.96 -7.00 -3.09
C GLU A 221 -3.61 -7.82 -4.21
N THR A 222 -3.39 -9.13 -4.17
CA THR A 222 -3.91 -10.09 -5.16
C THR A 222 -5.10 -10.88 -4.61
N ALA A 223 -4.96 -11.45 -3.41
CA ALA A 223 -5.92 -12.40 -2.86
C ALA A 223 -7.36 -11.86 -2.75
N PRO A 224 -7.61 -10.64 -2.24
CA PRO A 224 -8.97 -10.12 -2.17
C PRO A 224 -9.56 -9.87 -3.56
N LEU A 225 -8.75 -9.46 -4.55
CA LEU A 225 -9.22 -9.16 -5.90
C LEU A 225 -9.61 -10.42 -6.68
N LEU A 226 -8.96 -11.54 -6.45
CA LEU A 226 -9.35 -12.83 -7.04
C LEU A 226 -10.77 -13.26 -6.64
N LEU A 227 -11.24 -12.83 -5.47
CA LEU A 227 -12.58 -13.16 -4.96
C LEU A 227 -13.63 -12.09 -5.28
N THR A 228 -13.25 -10.90 -5.75
CA THR A 228 -14.16 -9.76 -5.85
C THR A 228 -14.21 -9.13 -7.23
N SER A 229 -13.06 -8.86 -7.87
CA SER A 229 -12.99 -8.29 -9.21
C SER A 229 -12.68 -9.32 -10.29
N LEU A 230 -12.15 -10.50 -9.90
CA LEU A 230 -11.60 -11.50 -10.83
C LEU A 230 -10.49 -10.92 -11.74
N SER A 231 -10.49 -11.35 -13.02
CA SER A 231 -9.60 -10.81 -14.04
C SER A 231 -10.36 -10.69 -15.36
N ASN A 232 -10.00 -9.69 -16.16
CA ASN A 232 -10.51 -9.47 -17.50
C ASN A 232 -9.37 -8.95 -18.38
N ASN A 233 -9.24 -9.48 -19.56
CA ASN A 233 -8.20 -9.11 -20.52
C ASN A 233 -8.57 -7.91 -21.39
N SER A 234 -9.80 -7.39 -21.24
CA SER A 234 -10.32 -6.24 -21.98
C SER A 234 -10.34 -4.97 -21.15
N TYR A 235 -10.41 -3.82 -21.80
CA TYR A 235 -10.67 -2.57 -21.10
C TYR A 235 -12.09 -2.51 -20.55
N VAL A 236 -12.21 -2.30 -19.25
CA VAL A 236 -13.50 -2.06 -18.58
C VAL A 236 -13.37 -0.77 -17.77
N PHE A 237 -14.08 0.27 -18.19
CA PHE A 237 -14.08 1.59 -17.53
C PHE A 237 -15.22 1.77 -16.54
N ASN A 238 -16.26 0.93 -16.63
CA ASN A 238 -17.37 0.97 -15.67
C ASN A 238 -17.03 0.08 -14.45
N PRO A 239 -16.88 0.66 -13.25
CA PRO A 239 -16.54 -0.12 -12.05
C PRO A 239 -17.56 -1.21 -11.70
N MET A 240 -18.81 -1.09 -12.18
CA MET A 240 -19.88 -2.06 -11.99
C MET A 240 -20.15 -2.92 -13.25
N GLY A 241 -19.36 -2.73 -14.30
CA GLY A 241 -19.59 -3.36 -15.62
C GLY A 241 -19.14 -4.80 -15.74
N GLY A 242 -18.84 -5.47 -14.66
CA GLY A 242 -18.36 -6.86 -14.64
C GLY A 242 -16.91 -7.00 -14.14
N PRO A 243 -16.26 -8.14 -14.38
CA PRO A 243 -14.90 -8.41 -13.95
C PRO A 243 -13.90 -7.38 -14.52
N ILE A 244 -12.95 -6.96 -13.68
CA ILE A 244 -11.90 -6.00 -14.05
C ILE A 244 -10.54 -6.57 -13.67
N GLY A 245 -9.63 -6.61 -14.65
CA GLY A 245 -8.24 -7.02 -14.43
C GLY A 245 -7.47 -5.97 -13.62
N SER A 246 -6.51 -6.43 -12.82
CA SER A 246 -5.53 -5.60 -12.11
C SER A 246 -4.12 -6.11 -12.35
N LEU A 247 -3.10 -5.28 -12.15
CA LEU A 247 -1.71 -5.71 -12.28
C LEU A 247 -1.37 -6.92 -11.39
N PRO A 248 -1.77 -6.96 -10.09
CA PRO A 248 -1.53 -8.14 -9.26
C PRO A 248 -2.21 -9.40 -9.78
N THR A 249 -3.47 -9.33 -10.23
CA THR A 249 -4.19 -10.50 -10.78
C THR A 249 -3.64 -10.91 -12.15
N TYR A 250 -3.20 -9.97 -12.98
CA TYR A 250 -2.53 -10.20 -14.25
C TYR A 250 -1.21 -10.97 -14.05
N VAL A 251 -0.34 -10.49 -13.16
CA VAL A 251 0.92 -11.14 -12.82
C VAL A 251 0.68 -12.55 -12.28
N PHE A 252 -0.27 -12.69 -11.36
CA PHE A 252 -0.61 -13.99 -10.76
C PHE A 252 -1.11 -15.00 -11.80
N GLY A 253 -2.03 -14.59 -12.68
CA GLY A 253 -2.56 -15.45 -13.75
C GLY A 253 -1.48 -15.93 -14.71
N LEU A 254 -0.59 -15.05 -15.15
CA LEU A 254 0.50 -15.39 -16.06
C LEU A 254 1.53 -16.33 -15.42
N LEU A 255 1.83 -16.17 -14.12
CA LEU A 255 2.71 -17.09 -13.40
C LEU A 255 2.13 -18.50 -13.29
N GLN A 256 0.81 -18.64 -13.20
CA GLN A 256 0.15 -19.95 -13.16
C GLN A 256 0.22 -20.70 -14.50
N ILE A 257 0.28 -19.99 -15.62
CA ILE A 257 0.43 -20.59 -16.95
C ILE A 257 1.83 -21.19 -17.10
N GLY A 258 2.88 -20.50 -16.66
CA GLY A 258 4.21 -21.04 -16.49
C GLY A 258 5.02 -21.19 -17.78
N THR A 259 4.56 -20.68 -18.93
CA THR A 259 5.32 -20.68 -20.18
C THR A 259 6.36 -19.55 -20.19
N GLU A 260 7.36 -19.63 -21.06
CA GLU A 260 8.46 -18.66 -21.06
C GLU A 260 7.96 -17.23 -21.29
N ASN A 261 7.09 -17.03 -22.28
CA ASN A 261 6.55 -15.70 -22.60
C ASN A 261 5.60 -15.20 -21.50
N SER A 262 4.77 -16.07 -20.92
CA SER A 262 3.89 -15.69 -19.80
C SER A 262 4.70 -15.28 -18.56
N ILE A 263 5.78 -15.99 -18.24
CA ILE A 263 6.69 -15.64 -17.14
C ILE A 263 7.40 -14.31 -17.40
N ASN A 264 7.88 -14.07 -18.64
CA ASN A 264 8.50 -12.80 -19.01
C ASN A 264 7.50 -11.63 -18.88
N ARG A 265 6.25 -11.80 -19.34
CA ARG A 265 5.16 -10.82 -19.15
C ARG A 265 4.86 -10.57 -17.67
N ALA A 266 4.85 -11.61 -16.84
CA ALA A 266 4.64 -11.51 -15.40
C ALA A 266 5.76 -10.70 -14.73
N TRP A 267 7.03 -10.90 -15.10
CA TRP A 267 8.14 -10.10 -14.61
C TRP A 267 8.00 -8.63 -15.02
N THR A 268 7.59 -8.38 -16.27
CA THR A 268 7.34 -7.00 -16.75
C THR A 268 6.17 -6.36 -16.01
N GLY A 269 5.09 -7.09 -15.81
CA GLY A 269 3.94 -6.62 -15.00
C GLY A 269 4.34 -6.28 -13.56
N SER A 270 5.20 -7.09 -12.95
CA SER A 270 5.75 -6.82 -11.61
C SER A 270 6.64 -5.57 -11.59
N LEU A 271 7.46 -5.36 -12.63
CA LEU A 271 8.26 -4.15 -12.76
C LEU A 271 7.37 -2.91 -12.94
N VAL A 272 6.36 -2.98 -13.79
CA VAL A 272 5.41 -1.88 -14.00
C VAL A 272 4.62 -1.58 -12.74
N LEU A 273 4.18 -2.59 -11.98
CA LEU A 273 3.54 -2.39 -10.67
C LEU A 273 4.47 -1.66 -9.70
N MET A 274 5.74 -2.06 -9.62
CA MET A 274 6.74 -1.40 -8.79
C MET A 274 6.97 0.06 -9.20
N LEU A 275 7.06 0.34 -10.50
CA LEU A 275 7.18 1.71 -11.04
C LEU A 275 5.92 2.54 -10.77
N LEU A 276 4.74 1.96 -10.91
CA LEU A 276 3.46 2.61 -10.60
C LEU A 276 3.41 3.05 -9.13
N VAL A 277 3.78 2.15 -8.21
CA VAL A 277 3.87 2.48 -6.77
C VAL A 277 4.86 3.62 -6.54
N LEU A 278 6.03 3.57 -7.17
CA LEU A 278 7.05 4.62 -7.04
C LEU A 278 6.55 5.97 -7.55
N VAL A 279 5.90 5.99 -8.71
CA VAL A 279 5.32 7.22 -9.29
C VAL A 279 4.23 7.79 -8.39
N LEU A 280 3.31 6.96 -7.90
CA LEU A 280 2.27 7.39 -6.97
C LEU A 280 2.86 7.93 -5.65
N PHE A 281 3.88 7.27 -5.11
CA PHE A 281 4.59 7.75 -3.92
C PHE A 281 5.26 9.11 -4.15
N LEU A 282 6.00 9.27 -5.24
CA LEU A 282 6.71 10.50 -5.56
C LEU A 282 5.74 11.66 -5.83
N THR A 283 4.66 11.42 -6.56
CA THR A 283 3.64 12.44 -6.85
C THR A 283 2.93 12.87 -5.58
N ALA A 284 2.48 11.94 -4.76
CA ALA A 284 1.81 12.26 -3.50
C ALA A 284 2.75 13.00 -2.53
N ARG A 285 4.04 12.61 -2.45
CA ARG A 285 5.06 13.31 -1.66
C ARG A 285 5.34 14.73 -2.18
N TYR A 286 5.38 14.89 -3.49
CA TYR A 286 5.60 16.22 -4.10
C TYR A 286 4.46 17.18 -3.75
N PHE A 287 3.21 16.76 -3.89
CA PHE A 287 2.05 17.57 -3.57
C PHE A 287 1.88 17.76 -2.04
N GLY A 288 2.14 16.75 -1.23
CA GLY A 288 2.06 16.85 0.22
C GLY A 288 3.18 17.66 0.89
N GLY A 289 4.35 17.75 0.25
CA GLY A 289 5.52 18.48 0.80
C GLY A 289 5.64 19.95 0.38
N LYS A 290 4.90 20.39 -0.65
CA LYS A 290 5.06 21.74 -1.24
C LYS A 290 4.60 22.89 -0.34
N ASP A 291 3.83 22.60 0.69
CA ASP A 291 3.20 23.58 1.55
C ASP A 291 3.94 23.87 2.88
N ASN A 292 5.11 23.29 3.07
CA ASN A 292 5.95 23.51 4.26
C ASN A 292 7.06 24.55 4.07
N ARG A 293 6.93 25.43 3.04
CA ARG A 293 7.85 26.57 2.85
C ARG A 293 7.14 27.89 3.00
#